data_849da85a87182cf78312d4c264db9cd1
#
_entry.id   849da85a87182cf78312d4c264db9cd1
#
_cell.length_a   1.000
_cell.length_b   1.000
_cell.length_c   1.000
_cell.angle_alpha   90.00
_cell.angle_beta   90.00
_cell.angle_gamma   90.00
#
_symmetry.space_group_name_H-M   'P 1'
#
loop_
_entity.id
_entity.type
_entity.pdbx_description
1 polymer ?
#
loop_
_entity_poly.entity_id
_entity_poly.type
_entity_poly.pdbx_seq_one_letter_code
_entity_poly.pdbx_strand_id
1 'polypeptide(L)' 'MENGVVDKVGAWRQEILERAGYEPSDALYLASDHNVDLHRAVELIKSGCPASTAMRILT' A
#
# COMPACT_ATOMS: atom_id res chain seq x y z
N MET A 1 0.94 -7.22 22.99
CA MET A 1 0.18 -8.34 22.52
C MET A 1 -0.62 -7.94 21.34
N GLU A 2 -1.76 -7.34 21.59
CA GLU A 2 -2.64 -6.94 20.51
C GLU A 2 -1.96 -6.00 19.54
N ASN A 3 -1.13 -5.13 20.09
CA ASN A 3 -0.41 -4.19 19.26
C ASN A 3 0.48 -4.89 18.25
N GLY A 4 1.07 -6.01 18.65
CA GLY A 4 1.92 -6.76 17.75
C GLY A 4 1.16 -7.29 16.56
N VAL A 5 -0.10 -7.69 16.76
CA VAL A 5 -0.92 -8.22 15.69
C VAL A 5 -1.27 -7.10 14.70
N VAL A 6 -1.66 -5.95 15.22
CA VAL A 6 -2.00 -4.80 14.37
C VAL A 6 -0.78 -4.35 13.59
N ASP A 7 0.37 -4.29 14.26
CA ASP A 7 1.59 -3.87 13.63
C ASP A 7 1.99 -4.82 12.51
N LYS A 8 1.78 -6.12 12.70
CA LYS A 8 2.12 -7.10 11.69
C LYS A 8 1.28 -6.92 10.44
N VAL A 9 -0.01 -6.63 10.61
CA VAL A 9 -0.89 -6.43 9.46
C VAL A 9 -0.45 -5.20 8.69
N GLY A 10 -0.18 -4.11 9.40
CA GLY A 10 0.27 -2.88 8.75
C GLY A 10 1.61 -3.06 8.04
N ALA A 11 2.54 -3.74 8.70
CA ALA A 11 3.86 -3.98 8.11
C ALA A 11 3.74 -4.87 6.87
N TRP A 12 2.87 -5.86 6.90
CA TRP A 12 2.67 -6.75 5.78
C TRP A 12 2.13 -5.99 4.58
N ARG A 13 1.13 -5.13 4.80
CA ARG A 13 0.56 -4.33 3.72
C ARG A 13 1.60 -3.40 3.12
N GLN A 14 2.37 -2.75 3.99
CA GLN A 14 3.41 -1.84 3.53
C GLN A 14 4.43 -2.57 2.68
N GLU A 15 4.84 -3.75 3.12
CA GLU A 15 5.82 -4.53 2.39
C GLU A 15 5.32 -4.90 1.00
N ILE A 16 4.08 -5.32 0.89
CA ILE A 16 3.49 -5.68 -0.40
C ILE A 16 3.47 -4.48 -1.34
N LEU A 17 3.10 -3.32 -0.82
CA LEU A 17 3.04 -2.12 -1.63
C LEU A 17 4.42 -1.69 -2.08
N GLU A 18 5.42 -1.80 -1.22
CA GLU A 18 6.79 -1.46 -1.59
C GLU A 18 7.29 -2.39 -2.69
N ARG A 19 6.98 -3.67 -2.58
CA ARG A 19 7.37 -4.64 -3.60
C ARG A 19 6.69 -4.36 -4.93
N ALA A 20 5.49 -3.84 -4.88
CA ALA A 20 4.76 -3.50 -6.09
C ALA A 20 5.37 -2.29 -6.81
N GLY A 21 6.06 -1.42 -6.08
CA GLY A 21 6.72 -0.28 -6.69
C GLY A 21 6.45 1.06 -6.01
N TYR A 22 5.70 1.06 -4.93
CA TYR A 22 5.46 2.30 -4.18
C TYR A 22 6.66 2.65 -3.33
N GLU A 23 6.89 3.96 -3.14
CA GLU A 23 7.93 4.40 -2.23
C GLU A 23 7.51 4.09 -0.78
N PRO A 24 8.49 3.94 0.13
CA PRO A 24 8.15 3.61 1.51
C PRO A 24 7.14 4.54 2.16
N SER A 25 7.25 5.84 1.93
CA SER A 25 6.32 6.79 2.52
C SER A 25 4.91 6.61 1.94
N ASP A 26 4.82 6.39 0.64
CA ASP A 26 3.53 6.16 -0.01
C ASP A 26 2.94 4.83 0.44
N ALA A 27 3.78 3.80 0.53
CA ALA A 27 3.34 2.49 0.98
C ALA A 27 2.79 2.56 2.40
N LEU A 28 3.45 3.31 3.25
CA LEU A 28 2.98 3.49 4.62
C LEU A 28 1.63 4.20 4.66
N TYR A 29 1.49 5.24 3.86
CA TYR A 29 0.24 5.98 3.80
C TYR A 29 -0.91 5.10 3.35
N LEU A 30 -0.70 4.34 2.28
CA LEU A 30 -1.73 3.45 1.76
C LEU A 30 -2.03 2.32 2.74
N ALA A 31 -1.00 1.80 3.39
CA ALA A 31 -1.19 0.70 4.34
C ALA A 31 -1.99 1.15 5.57
N SER A 32 -1.90 2.43 5.91
CA SER A 32 -2.60 2.97 7.07
C SER A 32 -4.06 3.28 6.78
N ASP A 33 -4.44 3.37 5.51
CA ASP A 33 -5.79 3.75 5.13
C ASP A 33 -6.59 2.50 4.81
N HIS A 34 -7.54 2.17 5.68
CA HIS A 34 -8.36 0.97 5.52
C HIS A 34 -9.31 1.04 4.34
N ASN A 35 -9.55 2.24 3.81
CA ASN A 35 -10.40 2.40 2.64
C ASN A 35 -9.68 2.09 1.35
N VAL A 36 -8.35 2.00 1.39
CA VAL A 36 -7.56 1.66 0.21
C VAL A 36 -7.57 0.16 0.02
N ASP A 37 -7.97 -0.26 -1.19
CA ASP A 37 -7.96 -1.67 -1.56
C ASP A 37 -6.53 -2.05 -1.95
N LEU A 38 -5.91 -2.88 -1.14
CA LEU A 38 -4.53 -3.30 -1.36
C LEU A 38 -4.37 -3.97 -2.72
N HIS A 39 -5.32 -4.82 -3.09
CA HIS A 39 -5.26 -5.54 -4.35
C HIS A 39 -5.31 -4.57 -5.52
N ARG A 40 -6.19 -3.57 -5.43
CA ARG A 40 -6.28 -2.57 -6.48
C ARG A 40 -5.00 -1.74 -6.59
N ALA A 41 -4.41 -1.41 -5.45
CA ALA A 41 -3.17 -0.65 -5.44
C ALA A 41 -2.06 -1.39 -6.17
N VAL A 42 -1.97 -2.69 -5.95
CA VAL A 42 -0.97 -3.52 -6.63
C VAL A 42 -1.30 -3.64 -8.12
N GLU A 43 -2.57 -3.81 -8.45
CA GLU A 43 -3.00 -3.95 -9.83
C GLU A 43 -2.68 -2.71 -10.65
N LEU A 44 -2.82 -1.54 -10.09
CA LEU A 44 -2.52 -0.30 -10.80
C LEU A 44 -1.07 -0.27 -11.26
N ILE A 45 -0.15 -0.68 -10.39
CA ILE A 45 1.28 -0.70 -10.75
C ILE A 45 1.53 -1.77 -11.80
N LYS A 46 0.93 -2.93 -11.65
CA LYS A 46 1.11 -4.01 -12.62
C LYS A 46 0.60 -3.63 -13.99
N SER A 47 -0.39 -2.77 -14.05
CA SER A 47 -0.94 -2.29 -15.31
C SER A 47 -0.06 -1.24 -15.98
N GLY A 48 1.02 -0.86 -15.33
CA GLY A 48 1.94 0.13 -15.89
C GLY A 48 1.68 1.55 -15.38
N CYS A 49 0.81 1.70 -14.41
CA CYS A 49 0.51 3.01 -13.85
C CYS A 49 1.66 3.47 -12.97
N PRO A 50 2.18 4.70 -13.18
CA PRO A 50 3.22 5.21 -12.28
C PRO A 50 2.69 5.34 -10.85
N ALA A 51 3.59 5.15 -9.88
CA ALA A 51 3.18 5.19 -8.48
C ALA A 51 2.51 6.51 -8.10
N SER A 52 3.03 7.62 -8.60
CA SER A 52 2.44 8.92 -8.29
C SER A 52 1.01 9.03 -8.82
N THR A 53 0.76 8.51 -10.00
CA THR A 53 -0.59 8.52 -10.57
C THR A 53 -1.50 7.57 -9.80
N ALA A 54 -0.97 6.40 -9.43
CA ALA A 54 -1.74 5.44 -8.65
C ALA A 54 -2.15 6.04 -7.30
N MET A 55 -1.25 6.80 -6.67
CA MET A 55 -1.57 7.47 -5.43
C MET A 55 -2.75 8.42 -5.59
N ARG A 56 -2.78 9.16 -6.68
CA ARG A 56 -3.86 10.10 -6.95
C ARG A 56 -5.18 9.38 -7.18
N ILE A 57 -5.14 8.22 -7.82
CA ILE A 57 -6.34 7.44 -8.07
C ILE A 57 -6.89 6.86 -6.77
N LEU A 58 -5.98 6.39 -5.90
CA LEU A 58 -6.36 5.71 -4.67
C LEU A 58 -6.78 6.67 -3.57
N THR A 59 -6.33 7.89 -3.62
CA THR A 59 -6.63 8.87 -2.59
C THR A 59 -7.48 10.00 -3.15
#